data_20c7ea438364c9515575e35e7125bdfa
#
_entry.id   20c7ea438364c9515575e35e7125bdfa
#
_cell.length_a   1.000
_cell.length_b   1.000
_cell.length_c   1.000
_cell.angle_alpha   90.00
_cell.angle_beta   90.00
_cell.angle_gamma   90.00
#
_symmetry.space_group_name_H-M   'P 1'
#
loop_
_entity.id
_entity.type
_entity.pdbx_description
1 polymer ?
#
loop_
_entity_poly.entity_id
_entity_poly.type
_entity_poly.pdbx_seq_one_letter_code
_entity_poly.pdbx_strand_id
1 'polypeptide(L)'
;MLQESVTAAITSAMFEQLAETGYARMSMDAVARRAGVGKAAVYRRWRSKQAMLIDLVGTVVRRNVPEVPDAGSLTGDVRGFLDVIVAQAADPRVRLIALDVLVETTRTPELAAALHDVVAQPRRTAAAAVLTRAIDRGELSADLDRELGLDLLISPLLMRLLLAADQVDDAYLARLTTVIVTGLNAV
;
A
#
# COMPACT_ATOMS: atom_id res chain seq x y z
N MET A 1 7.35 -24.92 -5.11
CA MET A 1 6.08 -25.17 -5.84
C MET A 1 4.90 -25.54 -4.92
N LEU A 2 4.85 -26.71 -4.21
CA LEU A 2 3.68 -27.05 -3.35
C LEU A 2 3.46 -26.05 -2.20
N GLN A 3 4.51 -25.55 -1.58
CA GLN A 3 4.43 -24.62 -0.43
C GLN A 3 4.01 -23.21 -0.88
N GLU A 4 4.37 -22.79 -2.07
CA GLU A 4 3.97 -21.50 -2.66
C GLU A 4 2.49 -21.51 -3.04
N SER A 5 1.98 -22.60 -3.62
CA SER A 5 0.56 -22.75 -3.96
C SER A 5 -0.34 -22.74 -2.71
N VAL A 6 0.10 -23.39 -1.62
CA VAL A 6 -0.61 -23.35 -0.33
C VAL A 6 -0.61 -21.94 0.25
N THR A 7 0.51 -21.22 0.18
CA THR A 7 0.57 -19.84 0.65
C THR A 7 -0.34 -18.93 -0.17
N ALA A 8 -0.35 -19.07 -1.48
CA ALA A 8 -1.22 -18.30 -2.35
C ALA A 8 -2.71 -18.57 -2.04
N ALA A 9 -3.09 -19.82 -1.81
CA ALA A 9 -4.46 -20.20 -1.43
C ALA A 9 -4.87 -19.59 -0.08
N ILE A 10 -3.98 -19.61 0.92
CA ILE A 10 -4.23 -18.98 2.22
C ILE A 10 -4.34 -17.45 2.08
N THR A 11 -3.47 -16.84 1.26
CA THR A 11 -3.51 -15.39 0.99
C THR A 11 -4.85 -14.99 0.36
N SER A 12 -5.28 -15.67 -0.69
CA SER A 12 -6.57 -15.42 -1.35
C SER A 12 -7.73 -15.55 -0.36
N ALA A 13 -7.76 -16.67 0.38
CA ALA A 13 -8.80 -16.93 1.36
C ALA A 13 -8.87 -15.88 2.48
N MET A 14 -7.71 -15.37 2.93
CA MET A 14 -7.65 -14.31 3.93
C MET A 14 -8.21 -12.99 3.36
N PHE A 15 -7.78 -12.58 2.17
CA PHE A 15 -8.28 -11.34 1.56
C PHE A 15 -9.77 -11.40 1.24
N GLU A 16 -10.28 -12.54 0.77
CA GLU A 16 -11.71 -12.76 0.55
C GLU A 16 -12.49 -12.61 1.87
N GLN A 17 -11.99 -13.23 2.94
CA GLN A 17 -12.65 -13.14 4.24
C GLN A 17 -12.61 -11.74 4.83
N LEU A 18 -11.48 -11.04 4.69
CA LEU A 18 -11.37 -9.62 5.07
C LEU A 18 -12.39 -8.76 4.33
N ALA A 19 -12.52 -8.93 3.02
CA ALA A 19 -13.48 -8.17 2.21
C ALA A 19 -14.94 -8.47 2.59
N GLU A 20 -15.26 -9.73 2.95
CA GLU A 20 -16.62 -10.14 3.29
C GLU A 20 -17.03 -9.80 4.73
N THR A 21 -16.12 -9.96 5.68
CA THR A 21 -16.49 -9.92 7.11
C THR A 21 -15.76 -8.87 7.93
N GLY A 22 -14.70 -8.27 7.38
CA GLY A 22 -13.79 -7.37 8.07
C GLY A 22 -12.83 -8.08 9.04
N TYR A 23 -11.81 -7.34 9.46
CA TYR A 23 -10.76 -7.88 10.33
C TYR A 23 -11.28 -8.36 11.69
N ALA A 24 -12.21 -7.63 12.30
CA ALA A 24 -12.72 -7.98 13.62
C ALA A 24 -13.32 -9.40 13.64
N ARG A 25 -14.10 -9.76 12.62
CA ARG A 25 -14.79 -11.06 12.51
C ARG A 25 -13.99 -12.14 11.79
N MET A 26 -12.88 -11.78 11.14
CA MET A 26 -11.99 -12.75 10.51
C MET A 26 -11.45 -13.74 11.53
N SER A 27 -11.42 -15.04 11.16
CA SER A 27 -10.80 -16.09 11.98
C SER A 27 -9.87 -16.98 11.16
N MET A 28 -8.76 -17.39 11.77
CA MET A 28 -7.78 -18.29 11.16
C MET A 28 -8.39 -19.63 10.75
N ASP A 29 -9.36 -20.11 11.52
CA ASP A 29 -10.12 -21.34 11.21
C ASP A 29 -10.93 -21.22 9.94
N ALA A 30 -11.59 -20.08 9.73
CA ALA A 30 -12.37 -19.84 8.54
C ALA A 30 -11.46 -19.65 7.31
N VAL A 31 -10.32 -18.99 7.47
CA VAL A 31 -9.29 -18.90 6.43
C VAL A 31 -8.76 -20.29 6.05
N ALA A 32 -8.41 -21.14 7.03
CA ALA A 32 -7.95 -22.50 6.76
C ALA A 32 -8.98 -23.33 5.98
N ARG A 33 -10.24 -23.29 6.41
CA ARG A 33 -11.35 -23.99 5.75
C ARG A 33 -11.55 -23.49 4.31
N ARG A 34 -11.53 -22.18 4.08
CA ARG A 34 -11.69 -21.58 2.73
C ARG A 34 -10.51 -21.92 1.81
N ALA A 35 -9.30 -21.90 2.34
CA ALA A 35 -8.10 -22.27 1.60
C ALA A 35 -7.96 -23.77 1.32
N GLY A 36 -8.83 -24.61 1.88
CA GLY A 36 -8.74 -26.08 1.74
C GLY A 36 -7.54 -26.69 2.44
N VAL A 37 -7.02 -26.04 3.52
CA VAL A 37 -5.85 -26.50 4.27
C VAL A 37 -6.21 -26.90 5.70
N GLY A 38 -5.39 -27.77 6.29
CA GLY A 38 -5.59 -28.15 7.69
C GLY A 38 -5.31 -26.99 8.65
N LYS A 39 -6.15 -26.78 9.67
CA LYS A 39 -5.96 -25.75 10.71
C LYS A 39 -4.55 -25.77 11.30
N ALA A 40 -4.01 -26.96 11.59
CA ALA A 40 -2.67 -27.13 12.14
C ALA A 40 -1.57 -26.52 11.24
N ALA A 41 -1.75 -26.53 9.92
CA ALA A 41 -0.81 -25.93 8.99
C ALA A 41 -0.79 -24.39 9.11
N VAL A 42 -1.96 -23.78 9.31
CA VAL A 42 -2.09 -22.32 9.51
C VAL A 42 -1.52 -21.92 10.87
N TYR A 43 -1.91 -22.59 11.97
CA TYR A 43 -1.45 -22.27 13.33
C TYR A 43 0.05 -22.52 13.55
N ARG A 44 0.64 -23.47 12.83
CA ARG A 44 2.09 -23.68 12.86
C ARG A 44 2.85 -22.51 12.26
N ARG A 45 2.26 -21.82 11.28
CA ARG A 45 2.91 -20.72 10.56
C ARG A 45 2.65 -19.36 11.21
N TRP A 46 1.44 -19.14 11.70
CA TRP A 46 1.06 -17.88 12.34
C TRP A 46 0.39 -18.14 13.68
N ARG A 47 0.90 -17.48 14.71
CA ARG A 47 0.39 -17.63 16.08
C ARG A 47 -0.89 -16.86 16.35
N SER A 48 -1.24 -15.88 15.50
CA SER A 48 -2.42 -15.05 15.62
C SER A 48 -2.91 -14.56 14.26
N LYS A 49 -4.16 -14.11 14.18
CA LYS A 49 -4.71 -13.49 12.97
C LYS A 49 -3.96 -12.20 12.61
N GLN A 50 -3.45 -11.46 13.60
CA GLN A 50 -2.62 -10.27 13.40
C GLN A 50 -1.30 -10.65 12.72
N ALA A 51 -0.58 -11.64 13.23
CA ALA A 51 0.66 -12.10 12.63
C ALA A 51 0.45 -12.60 11.19
N MET A 52 -0.66 -13.29 10.93
CA MET A 52 -1.03 -13.73 9.59
C MET A 52 -1.32 -12.55 8.65
N LEU A 53 -2.08 -11.56 9.10
CA LEU A 53 -2.38 -10.35 8.32
C LEU A 53 -1.09 -9.61 7.94
N ILE A 54 -0.23 -9.32 8.91
CA ILE A 54 1.02 -8.57 8.71
C ILE A 54 1.93 -9.27 7.71
N ASP A 55 2.16 -10.59 7.87
CA ASP A 55 3.02 -11.38 6.98
C ASP A 55 2.47 -11.42 5.55
N LEU A 56 1.18 -11.70 5.38
CA LEU A 56 0.57 -11.85 4.06
C LEU A 56 0.40 -10.50 3.36
N VAL A 57 -0.02 -9.44 4.06
CA VAL A 57 -0.08 -8.08 3.51
C VAL A 57 1.32 -7.60 3.14
N GLY A 58 2.30 -7.76 4.02
CA GLY A 58 3.69 -7.40 3.74
C GLY A 58 4.25 -8.16 2.53
N THR A 59 3.89 -9.44 2.37
CA THR A 59 4.30 -10.24 1.20
C THR A 59 3.67 -9.72 -0.10
N VAL A 60 2.38 -9.38 -0.08
CA VAL A 60 1.69 -8.79 -1.24
C VAL A 60 2.28 -7.42 -1.57
N VAL A 61 2.50 -6.56 -0.57
CA VAL A 61 3.11 -5.23 -0.79
C VAL A 61 4.50 -5.38 -1.41
N ARG A 62 5.39 -6.19 -0.82
CA ARG A 62 6.76 -6.38 -1.36
C ARG A 62 6.79 -6.90 -2.79
N ARG A 63 5.85 -7.80 -3.15
CA ARG A 63 5.77 -8.35 -4.52
C ARG A 63 5.23 -7.36 -5.54
N ASN A 64 4.45 -6.38 -5.07
CA ASN A 64 3.75 -5.42 -5.92
C ASN A 64 4.22 -3.97 -5.70
N VAL A 65 5.38 -3.74 -5.05
CA VAL A 65 6.04 -2.43 -5.10
C VAL A 65 6.90 -2.42 -6.37
N PRO A 66 6.38 -1.90 -7.50
CA PRO A 66 7.22 -1.71 -8.66
C PRO A 66 8.25 -0.62 -8.32
N GLU A 67 9.44 -0.75 -8.83
CA GLU A 67 10.36 0.38 -8.89
C GLU A 67 9.67 1.51 -9.64
N VAL A 68 9.67 2.69 -9.06
CA VAL A 68 9.21 3.89 -9.77
C VAL A 68 10.25 4.19 -10.85
N PRO A 69 9.89 4.08 -12.14
CA PRO A 69 10.84 4.32 -13.22
C PRO A 69 11.44 5.72 -13.10
N ASP A 70 12.73 5.85 -13.43
CA ASP A 70 13.35 7.16 -13.64
C ASP A 70 12.91 7.68 -15.01
N ALA A 71 11.98 8.63 -15.00
CA ALA A 71 11.48 9.26 -16.22
C ALA A 71 12.33 10.45 -16.70
N GLY A 72 13.43 10.75 -15.99
CA GLY A 72 14.34 11.83 -16.34
C GLY A 72 13.80 13.23 -16.01
N SER A 73 12.67 13.36 -15.34
CA SER A 73 12.10 14.63 -14.88
C SER A 73 11.23 14.47 -13.65
N LEU A 74 11.15 15.50 -12.81
CA LEU A 74 10.28 15.50 -11.63
C LEU A 74 8.81 15.18 -12.02
N THR A 75 8.30 15.82 -13.06
CA THR A 75 6.92 15.60 -13.51
C THR A 75 6.68 14.15 -13.94
N GLY A 76 7.61 13.56 -14.69
CA GLY A 76 7.53 12.17 -15.12
C GLY A 76 7.64 11.19 -13.96
N ASP A 77 8.57 11.44 -13.03
CA ASP A 77 8.75 10.61 -11.84
C ASP A 77 7.53 10.65 -10.91
N VAL A 78 6.97 11.85 -10.66
CA VAL A 78 5.73 12.00 -9.88
C VAL A 78 4.58 11.26 -10.55
N ARG A 79 4.40 11.41 -11.87
CA ARG A 79 3.34 10.69 -12.59
C ARG A 79 3.52 9.17 -12.49
N GLY A 80 4.72 8.67 -12.74
CA GLY A 80 5.02 7.25 -12.61
C GLY A 80 4.75 6.70 -11.21
N PHE A 81 5.08 7.48 -10.16
CA PHE A 81 4.76 7.12 -8.78
C PHE A 81 3.24 7.02 -8.53
N LEU A 82 2.46 7.98 -9.03
CA LEU A 82 1.01 7.96 -8.91
C LEU A 82 0.39 6.77 -9.66
N ASP A 83 0.87 6.46 -10.86
CA ASP A 83 0.40 5.32 -11.66
C ASP A 83 0.63 3.98 -10.92
N VAL A 84 1.77 3.84 -10.24
CA VAL A 84 2.08 2.68 -9.38
C VAL A 84 1.06 2.54 -8.25
N ILE A 85 0.73 3.63 -7.55
CA ILE A 85 -0.26 3.60 -6.46
C ILE A 85 -1.65 3.20 -6.99
N VAL A 86 -2.07 3.74 -8.13
CA VAL A 86 -3.35 3.38 -8.76
C VAL A 86 -3.40 1.90 -9.12
N ALA A 87 -2.33 1.38 -9.72
CA ALA A 87 -2.25 -0.04 -10.09
C ALA A 87 -2.36 -0.97 -8.87
N GLN A 88 -1.76 -0.60 -7.73
CA GLN A 88 -1.88 -1.35 -6.47
C GLN A 88 -3.31 -1.34 -5.90
N ALA A 89 -4.08 -0.30 -6.15
CA ALA A 89 -5.45 -0.13 -5.68
C ALA A 89 -6.52 -0.58 -6.71
N ALA A 90 -6.12 -1.18 -7.83
CA ALA A 90 -7.03 -1.56 -8.92
C ALA A 90 -8.09 -2.61 -8.50
N ASP A 91 -7.78 -3.49 -7.54
CA ASP A 91 -8.78 -4.41 -6.98
C ASP A 91 -9.68 -3.68 -5.96
N PRO A 92 -11.00 -3.56 -6.19
CA PRO A 92 -11.92 -2.88 -5.27
C PRO A 92 -11.89 -3.44 -3.84
N ARG A 93 -11.51 -4.72 -3.66
CA ARG A 93 -11.38 -5.35 -2.34
C ARG A 93 -10.25 -4.73 -1.52
N VAL A 94 -9.18 -4.27 -2.18
CA VAL A 94 -8.05 -3.61 -1.51
C VAL A 94 -8.51 -2.39 -0.74
N ARG A 95 -9.40 -1.58 -1.32
CA ARG A 95 -9.97 -0.39 -0.66
C ARG A 95 -10.77 -0.74 0.59
N LEU A 96 -11.66 -1.72 0.47
CA LEU A 96 -12.50 -2.16 1.61
C LEU A 96 -11.65 -2.69 2.76
N ILE A 97 -10.65 -3.52 2.44
CA ILE A 97 -9.71 -4.08 3.41
C ILE A 97 -8.87 -2.97 4.05
N ALA A 98 -8.36 -2.04 3.24
CA ALA A 98 -7.53 -0.94 3.73
C ALA A 98 -8.30 -0.04 4.71
N LEU A 99 -9.56 0.30 4.42
CA LEU A 99 -10.41 1.09 5.31
C LEU A 99 -10.71 0.35 6.63
N ASP A 100 -11.08 -0.92 6.55
CA ASP A 100 -11.39 -1.74 7.73
C ASP A 100 -10.16 -1.90 8.63
N VAL A 101 -9.01 -2.22 8.03
CA VAL A 101 -7.75 -2.38 8.75
C VAL A 101 -7.28 -1.03 9.33
N LEU A 102 -7.45 0.09 8.61
CA LEU A 102 -7.12 1.43 9.10
C LEU A 102 -7.94 1.78 10.37
N VAL A 103 -9.22 1.45 10.40
CA VAL A 103 -10.05 1.64 11.61
C VAL A 103 -9.51 0.79 12.76
N GLU A 104 -9.10 -0.45 12.52
CA GLU A 104 -8.57 -1.32 13.57
C GLU A 104 -7.23 -0.81 14.14
N THR A 105 -6.39 -0.18 13.31
CA THR A 105 -5.13 0.42 13.79
C THR A 105 -5.34 1.52 14.83
N THR A 106 -6.47 2.22 14.79
CA THR A 106 -6.79 3.25 15.81
C THR A 106 -7.02 2.64 17.21
N ARG A 107 -7.29 1.34 17.27
CA ARG A 107 -7.57 0.61 18.52
C ARG A 107 -6.44 -0.33 18.94
N THR A 108 -5.51 -0.62 18.03
CA THR A 108 -4.45 -1.63 18.22
C THR A 108 -3.09 -1.03 17.82
N PRO A 109 -2.37 -0.35 18.74
CA PRO A 109 -1.10 0.33 18.44
C PRO A 109 -0.04 -0.60 17.84
N GLU A 110 0.01 -1.87 18.28
CA GLU A 110 0.96 -2.86 17.75
C GLU A 110 0.67 -3.22 16.29
N LEU A 111 -0.61 -3.27 15.92
CA LEU A 111 -1.03 -3.47 14.53
C LEU A 111 -0.68 -2.23 13.69
N ALA A 112 -0.89 -1.03 14.23
CA ALA A 112 -0.54 0.22 13.57
C ALA A 112 0.97 0.27 13.25
N ALA A 113 1.83 0.01 14.23
CA ALA A 113 3.28 0.00 14.05
C ALA A 113 3.70 -1.05 13.00
N ALA A 114 3.20 -2.27 13.11
CA ALA A 114 3.57 -3.33 12.17
C ALA A 114 3.10 -3.07 10.74
N LEU A 115 1.92 -2.50 10.53
CA LEU A 115 1.44 -2.10 9.20
C LEU A 115 2.16 -0.87 8.67
N HIS A 116 2.56 0.06 9.53
CA HIS A 116 3.46 1.14 9.13
C HIS A 116 4.72 0.58 8.48
N ASP A 117 5.38 -0.39 9.09
CA ASP A 117 6.63 -0.97 8.60
C ASP A 117 6.44 -1.74 7.28
N VAL A 118 5.36 -2.51 7.14
CA VAL A 118 5.20 -3.37 5.97
C VAL A 118 4.43 -2.73 4.82
N VAL A 119 3.69 -1.64 5.05
CA VAL A 119 2.86 -0.96 4.03
C VAL A 119 3.31 0.48 3.79
N ALA A 120 3.43 1.30 4.84
CA ALA A 120 3.72 2.72 4.69
C ALA A 120 5.19 2.95 4.34
N GLN A 121 6.13 2.31 5.03
CA GLN A 121 7.56 2.50 4.80
C GLN A 121 8.03 2.19 3.37
N PRO A 122 7.62 1.09 2.71
CA PRO A 122 7.99 0.85 1.31
C PRO A 122 7.54 1.97 0.36
N ARG A 123 6.33 2.52 0.57
CA ARG A 123 5.84 3.66 -0.22
C ARG A 123 6.63 4.94 0.03
N ARG A 124 6.94 5.22 1.31
CA ARG A 124 7.78 6.38 1.67
C ARG A 124 9.18 6.26 1.07
N THR A 125 9.76 5.06 1.06
CA THR A 125 11.05 4.81 0.42
C THR A 125 11.00 5.08 -1.09
N ALA A 126 9.97 4.61 -1.78
CA ALA A 126 9.78 4.85 -3.21
C ALA A 126 9.56 6.35 -3.50
N ALA A 127 8.75 7.04 -2.70
CA ALA A 127 8.54 8.49 -2.80
C ALA A 127 9.84 9.28 -2.52
N ALA A 128 10.63 8.86 -1.53
CA ALA A 128 11.91 9.49 -1.22
C ALA A 128 12.92 9.38 -2.38
N ALA A 129 12.89 8.27 -3.12
CA ALA A 129 13.72 8.11 -4.31
C ALA A 129 13.33 9.12 -5.41
N VAL A 130 12.03 9.41 -5.58
CA VAL A 130 11.56 10.47 -6.51
C VAL A 130 12.12 11.82 -6.12
N LEU A 131 12.00 12.22 -4.84
CA LEU A 131 12.53 13.50 -4.34
C LEU A 131 14.05 13.57 -4.49
N THR A 132 14.75 12.50 -4.15
CA THR A 132 16.22 12.46 -4.25
C THR A 132 16.69 12.66 -5.69
N ARG A 133 16.11 11.95 -6.66
CA ARG A 133 16.45 12.12 -8.08
C ARG A 133 16.20 13.55 -8.56
N ALA A 134 15.09 14.17 -8.16
CA ALA A 134 14.77 15.54 -8.53
C ALA A 134 15.74 16.57 -7.93
N ILE A 135 16.17 16.35 -6.68
CA ILE A 135 17.21 17.18 -6.05
C ILE A 135 18.56 17.01 -6.78
N ASP A 136 18.95 15.77 -7.07
CA ASP A 136 20.21 15.47 -7.77
C ASP A 136 20.26 16.08 -9.19
N ARG A 137 19.10 16.23 -9.85
CA ARG A 137 18.97 16.90 -11.15
C ARG A 137 18.82 18.43 -11.04
N GLY A 138 18.72 18.97 -9.83
CA GLY A 138 18.51 20.41 -9.61
C GLY A 138 17.09 20.92 -9.91
N GLU A 139 16.12 20.02 -9.99
CA GLU A 139 14.71 20.35 -10.21
C GLU A 139 13.99 20.72 -8.90
N LEU A 140 14.51 20.28 -7.75
CA LEU A 140 14.06 20.66 -6.41
C LEU A 140 15.23 21.19 -5.57
N SER A 141 14.91 22.03 -4.60
CA SER A 141 15.89 22.56 -3.65
C SER A 141 16.50 21.43 -2.79
N ALA A 142 17.79 21.53 -2.48
CA ALA A 142 18.43 20.67 -1.49
C ALA A 142 17.87 20.89 -0.07
N ASP A 143 17.32 22.06 0.20
CA ASP A 143 16.72 22.47 1.48
C ASP A 143 15.23 22.09 1.57
N LEU A 144 14.70 21.34 0.60
CA LEU A 144 13.31 20.85 0.60
C LEU A 144 12.95 20.20 1.95
N ASP A 145 11.81 20.58 2.53
CA ASP A 145 11.21 19.83 3.63
C ASP A 145 10.77 18.44 3.11
N ARG A 146 11.64 17.46 3.32
CA ARG A 146 11.44 16.08 2.79
C ARG A 146 10.22 15.40 3.37
N GLU A 147 9.88 15.66 4.64
CA GLU A 147 8.69 15.04 5.26
C GLU A 147 7.41 15.59 4.64
N LEU A 148 7.32 16.90 4.48
CA LEU A 148 6.19 17.53 3.79
C LEU A 148 6.13 17.11 2.31
N GLY A 149 7.27 17.00 1.64
CA GLY A 149 7.36 16.50 0.26
C GLY A 149 6.84 15.08 0.11
N LEU A 150 7.18 14.18 1.03
CA LEU A 150 6.65 12.80 1.06
C LEU A 150 5.14 12.77 1.28
N ASP A 151 4.63 13.62 2.17
CA ASP A 151 3.21 13.72 2.45
C ASP A 151 2.43 14.25 1.23
N LEU A 152 2.98 15.23 0.51
CA LEU A 152 2.40 15.74 -0.75
C LEU A 152 2.35 14.66 -1.85
N LEU A 153 3.37 13.82 -1.96
CA LEU A 153 3.40 12.75 -2.95
C LEU A 153 2.38 11.64 -2.66
N ILE A 154 2.20 11.27 -1.40
CA ILE A 154 1.47 10.06 -1.02
C ILE A 154 0.01 10.36 -0.68
N SER A 155 -0.23 11.36 0.19
CA SER A 155 -1.51 11.51 0.89
C SER A 155 -2.67 11.89 -0.01
N PRO A 156 -2.55 12.82 -0.98
CA PRO A 156 -3.69 13.25 -1.78
C PRO A 156 -4.32 12.13 -2.60
N LEU A 157 -3.49 11.34 -3.28
CA LEU A 157 -3.98 10.22 -4.08
C LEU A 157 -4.48 9.08 -3.20
N LEU A 158 -3.75 8.73 -2.14
CA LEU A 158 -4.16 7.65 -1.23
C LEU A 158 -5.53 7.95 -0.62
N MET A 159 -5.75 9.17 -0.13
CA MET A 159 -7.05 9.57 0.42
C MET A 159 -8.14 9.53 -0.63
N ARG A 160 -7.85 9.97 -1.87
CA ARG A 160 -8.81 9.91 -2.98
C ARG A 160 -9.20 8.46 -3.31
N LEU A 161 -8.23 7.55 -3.41
CA LEU A 161 -8.47 6.13 -3.68
C LEU A 161 -9.28 5.45 -2.57
N LEU A 162 -9.06 5.83 -1.31
CA LEU A 162 -9.83 5.28 -0.20
C LEU A 162 -11.30 5.74 -0.19
N LEU A 163 -11.56 7.00 -0.54
CA LEU A 163 -12.89 7.61 -0.38
C LEU A 163 -13.70 7.70 -1.68
N ALA A 164 -13.04 7.82 -2.84
CA ALA A 164 -13.69 8.10 -4.13
C ALA A 164 -12.88 7.53 -5.32
N ALA A 165 -12.53 6.25 -5.27
CA ALA A 165 -11.66 5.60 -6.28
C ALA A 165 -12.21 5.64 -7.71
N ASP A 166 -13.53 5.63 -7.87
CA ASP A 166 -14.24 5.75 -9.14
C ASP A 166 -14.04 7.10 -9.86
N GLN A 167 -13.47 8.07 -9.18
CA GLN A 167 -13.19 9.42 -9.70
C GLN A 167 -11.70 9.66 -10.00
N VAL A 168 -10.88 8.59 -10.07
CA VAL A 168 -9.46 8.66 -10.41
C VAL A 168 -9.30 8.20 -11.86
N ASP A 169 -9.34 9.15 -12.77
CA ASP A 169 -9.06 8.97 -14.19
C ASP A 169 -7.70 9.59 -14.58
N ASP A 170 -7.30 9.42 -15.83
CA ASP A 170 -6.05 9.96 -16.35
C ASP A 170 -6.00 11.50 -16.27
N ALA A 171 -7.12 12.17 -16.53
CA ALA A 171 -7.21 13.62 -16.43
C ALA A 171 -7.06 14.11 -14.99
N TYR A 172 -7.59 13.37 -14.01
CA TYR A 172 -7.37 13.65 -12.60
C TYR A 172 -5.88 13.48 -12.22
N LEU A 173 -5.25 12.38 -12.65
CA LEU A 173 -3.84 12.14 -12.37
C LEU A 173 -2.93 13.20 -12.98
N ALA A 174 -3.21 13.66 -14.22
CA ALA A 174 -2.46 14.73 -14.85
C ALA A 174 -2.53 16.04 -14.03
N ARG A 175 -3.75 16.44 -13.59
CA ARG A 175 -3.93 17.61 -12.73
C ARG A 175 -3.25 17.45 -11.37
N LEU A 176 -3.40 16.28 -10.74
CA LEU A 176 -2.78 16.00 -9.46
C LEU A 176 -1.24 16.06 -9.56
N THR A 177 -0.65 15.52 -10.63
CA THR A 177 0.78 15.63 -10.90
C THR A 177 1.22 17.10 -10.93
N THR A 178 0.51 17.95 -11.66
CA THR A 178 0.81 19.39 -11.73
C THR A 178 0.73 20.04 -10.35
N VAL A 179 -0.31 19.76 -9.56
CA VAL A 179 -0.48 20.32 -8.22
C VAL A 179 0.67 19.89 -7.29
N ILE A 180 1.03 18.59 -7.31
CA ILE A 180 2.13 18.07 -6.49
C ILE A 180 3.46 18.73 -6.88
N VAL A 181 3.79 18.76 -8.18
CA VAL A 181 5.03 19.36 -8.66
C VAL A 181 5.12 20.85 -8.28
N THR A 182 4.00 21.59 -8.41
CA THR A 182 3.95 23.00 -7.98
C THR A 182 4.13 23.13 -6.47
N GLY A 183 3.50 22.28 -5.69
CA GLY A 183 3.64 22.25 -4.23
C GLY A 183 5.07 21.93 -3.79
N LEU A 184 5.73 20.95 -4.42
CA LEU A 184 7.11 20.59 -4.11
C LEU A 184 8.12 21.72 -4.40
N ASN A 185 7.84 22.59 -5.36
CA ASN A 185 8.69 23.75 -5.64
C ASN A 185 8.41 24.94 -4.70
N ALA A 186 7.41 24.86 -3.85
CA ALA A 186 7.01 25.91 -2.92
C ALA A 186 7.45 25.65 -1.45
N VAL A 187 8.05 24.47 -1.17
CA VAL A 187 8.39 24.01 0.20
C VAL A 187 9.86 23.69 0.38
#